data_552c62ca59754b49819d2afebb217e8d
#
_entry.id   552c62ca59754b49819d2afebb217e8d
#
_cell.length_a   1.000
_cell.length_b   1.000
_cell.length_c   1.000
_cell.angle_alpha   90.00
_cell.angle_beta   90.00
_cell.angle_gamma   90.00
#
_symmetry.space_group_name_H-M   'P 1'
#
loop_
_entity.id
_entity.type
_entity.pdbx_description
1 polymer ?
#
loop_
_entity_poly.entity_id
_entity_poly.type
_entity_poly.pdbx_seq_one_letter_code
_entity_poly.pdbx_strand_id
1 'polypeptide(L)'
;MLEGKRSYQRGQETLVPSNNASPIPESQVIPKAQEKPWYIQHFIKLLIGFGLGGGAVAILLPWMLWMLCDISSGSSDQLRLHLLYITGGIIAVLTLLQTNWKNQGDRLKIDADIKKNEQDAEKNERDHIRQVHAERRSRYTKAVEQLADEKAAVRLGGIYTLVGLVDEWLADGTLIPEERQKEGQVIVNNLCSYIRSPFPLALKAEVLESDIEPTDYEGTFSKDQAAFREEQDVRRTIFVEMSKRSSDVIWDDDKLIEIIPGTWSDFDVDFSRAPIFYPLSNLTIEKGNFSSAKFYSAANFFSSVFNSDADFREATFTSNVFFNEVIFFSATSFVEANFARTADFIATSFTDNTNFSGATFSSRVNLSEAEFTQSTPIFAMSISNIGVWRARFSAQADPKDYMFENSLKHTLEIRCGTAELLNRTFILPLGTVLYDPDSWDERQKEYTRLSEPAQ
;
A
#
# COMPACT_ATOMS: atom_id res chain seq x y z
N MET A 1 20.84 -52.03 25.42
CA MET A 1 22.22 -51.91 24.93
C MET A 1 22.22 -51.07 23.70
N LEU A 2 22.98 -50.02 23.78
CA LEU A 2 23.46 -49.06 22.81
C LEU A 2 22.55 -47.87 22.49
N GLU A 3 22.82 -46.86 23.28
CA GLU A 3 22.54 -45.42 23.05
C GLU A 3 23.16 -44.92 21.75
N GLY A 4 22.43 -44.11 21.02
CA GLY A 4 22.92 -43.30 19.92
C GLY A 4 22.54 -41.85 20.12
N LYS A 5 23.34 -41.09 20.87
CA LYS A 5 23.30 -39.64 20.99
C LYS A 5 23.54 -39.00 19.60
N ARG A 6 22.60 -38.26 19.06
CA ARG A 6 22.85 -37.26 18.00
C ARG A 6 22.92 -35.88 18.64
N SER A 7 24.11 -35.36 18.65
CA SER A 7 24.47 -34.01 19.03
C SER A 7 23.88 -32.99 18.02
N TYR A 8 23.08 -32.05 18.53
CA TYR A 8 22.71 -30.82 17.82
C TYR A 8 23.93 -29.90 17.80
N GLN A 9 24.52 -29.73 16.63
CA GLN A 9 25.45 -28.64 16.38
C GLN A 9 24.62 -27.36 16.20
N ARG A 10 24.78 -26.47 17.15
CA ARG A 10 24.31 -25.08 17.12
C ARG A 10 25.19 -24.29 16.14
N GLY A 11 24.69 -24.03 14.94
CA GLY A 11 25.33 -23.09 14.02
C GLY A 11 25.32 -21.69 14.64
N GLN A 12 26.51 -21.19 14.92
CA GLN A 12 26.73 -19.78 15.22
C GLN A 12 26.51 -18.99 13.90
N GLU A 13 25.39 -18.34 13.77
CA GLU A 13 25.24 -17.25 12.81
C GLU A 13 26.10 -16.08 13.29
N THR A 14 27.18 -15.88 12.58
CA THR A 14 28.00 -14.68 12.69
C THR A 14 27.19 -13.51 12.20
N LEU A 15 26.75 -12.67 13.15
CA LEU A 15 26.24 -11.33 12.89
C LEU A 15 27.32 -10.54 12.14
N VAL A 16 27.11 -10.35 10.84
CA VAL A 16 27.83 -9.36 10.05
C VAL A 16 27.32 -7.99 10.51
N PRO A 17 28.15 -7.10 11.07
CA PRO A 17 27.70 -5.76 11.37
C PRO A 17 27.47 -5.04 10.04
N SER A 18 26.23 -4.61 9.79
CA SER A 18 25.94 -3.70 8.70
C SER A 18 26.64 -2.37 8.98
N ASN A 19 27.75 -2.18 8.33
CA ASN A 19 28.49 -0.92 8.30
C ASN A 19 27.72 0.05 7.38
N ASN A 20 26.60 0.58 7.85
CA ASN A 20 26.05 1.84 7.36
C ASN A 20 26.81 3.00 8.03
N ALA A 21 28.12 3.02 7.82
CA ALA A 21 28.88 4.24 7.98
C ALA A 21 28.47 5.16 6.83
N SER A 22 27.70 6.20 7.14
CA SER A 22 27.52 7.36 6.28
C SER A 22 28.90 7.75 5.75
N PRO A 23 29.07 8.02 4.45
CA PRO A 23 30.35 8.49 3.96
C PRO A 23 30.69 9.76 4.74
N ILE A 24 31.82 9.70 5.44
CA ILE A 24 32.46 10.88 6.06
C ILE A 24 32.52 11.93 4.94
N PRO A 25 31.97 13.13 5.15
CA PRO A 25 32.06 14.16 4.13
C PRO A 25 33.56 14.33 3.78
N GLU A 26 33.84 14.01 2.53
CA GLU A 26 35.16 14.29 1.94
C GLU A 26 35.57 15.69 2.39
N SER A 27 36.59 15.77 3.23
CA SER A 27 37.12 17.02 3.73
C SER A 27 37.22 17.96 2.55
N GLN A 28 36.48 19.06 2.62
CA GLN A 28 36.55 20.16 1.65
C GLN A 28 38.02 20.40 1.34
N VAL A 29 38.48 19.97 0.20
CA VAL A 29 39.74 20.40 -0.35
C VAL A 29 39.53 21.87 -0.68
N ILE A 30 39.80 22.73 0.31
CA ILE A 30 39.89 24.17 0.09
C ILE A 30 40.94 24.30 -0.99
N PRO A 31 40.62 24.80 -2.18
CA PRO A 31 41.61 24.99 -3.22
C PRO A 31 42.73 25.87 -2.62
N LYS A 32 43.95 25.31 -2.50
CA LYS A 32 45.10 26.07 -2.02
C LYS A 32 45.08 27.38 -2.79
N ALA A 33 45.00 28.50 -2.04
CA ALA A 33 45.03 29.82 -2.62
C ALA A 33 46.27 29.89 -3.52
N GLN A 34 46.06 30.04 -4.83
CA GLN A 34 47.12 30.08 -5.80
C GLN A 34 48.02 31.25 -5.43
N GLU A 35 49.30 30.99 -5.05
CA GLU A 35 50.23 32.02 -4.64
C GLU A 35 50.33 33.08 -5.73
N LYS A 36 50.13 34.34 -5.35
CA LYS A 36 50.15 35.43 -6.30
C LYS A 36 51.55 35.51 -6.92
N PRO A 37 51.72 35.45 -8.23
CA PRO A 37 53.01 35.62 -8.89
C PRO A 37 53.66 36.92 -8.44
N TRP A 38 54.99 36.94 -8.34
CA TRP A 38 55.76 38.10 -7.82
C TRP A 38 55.42 39.39 -8.56
N TYR A 39 55.19 39.37 -9.88
CA TYR A 39 54.82 40.51 -10.70
C TYR A 39 53.42 41.06 -10.37
N ILE A 40 52.49 40.25 -9.89
CA ILE A 40 51.18 40.68 -9.43
C ILE A 40 51.30 41.32 -8.03
N GLN A 41 52.15 40.75 -7.14
CA GLN A 41 52.35 41.29 -5.80
C GLN A 41 52.99 42.69 -5.86
N HIS A 42 53.87 42.95 -6.86
CA HIS A 42 54.58 44.18 -7.01
C HIS A 42 54.08 45.06 -8.17
N PHE A 43 52.87 44.72 -8.72
CA PHE A 43 52.32 45.35 -9.91
C PHE A 43 52.40 46.90 -9.86
N ILE A 44 51.92 47.53 -8.77
CA ILE A 44 51.91 48.98 -8.60
C ILE A 44 53.32 49.53 -8.60
N LYS A 45 54.24 48.83 -7.93
CA LYS A 45 55.66 49.28 -7.90
C LYS A 45 56.32 49.18 -9.27
N LEU A 46 56.01 48.09 -10.02
CA LEU A 46 56.45 47.88 -11.40
C LEU A 46 55.85 48.92 -12.33
N LEU A 47 54.59 49.23 -12.22
CA LEU A 47 53.87 50.21 -13.02
C LEU A 47 54.49 51.60 -12.81
N ILE A 48 54.72 52.02 -11.54
CA ILE A 48 55.33 53.29 -11.19
C ILE A 48 56.84 53.32 -11.65
N GLY A 49 57.56 52.22 -11.40
CA GLY A 49 58.94 52.09 -11.77
C GLY A 49 59.14 52.16 -13.29
N PHE A 50 58.39 51.43 -14.08
CA PHE A 50 58.49 51.52 -15.55
C PHE A 50 57.94 52.84 -16.10
N GLY A 51 56.84 53.38 -15.53
CA GLY A 51 56.30 54.68 -15.92
C GLY A 51 57.26 55.84 -15.70
N LEU A 52 57.72 55.99 -14.45
CA LEU A 52 58.66 57.07 -14.11
C LEU A 52 60.08 56.83 -14.65
N GLY A 53 60.60 55.59 -14.50
CA GLY A 53 61.93 55.24 -14.96
C GLY A 53 62.02 55.26 -16.49
N GLY A 54 61.04 54.68 -17.20
CA GLY A 54 61.02 54.73 -18.66
C GLY A 54 60.86 56.15 -19.21
N GLY A 55 60.03 56.96 -18.55
CA GLY A 55 59.88 58.36 -18.87
C GLY A 55 61.16 59.14 -18.67
N ALA A 56 61.86 58.93 -17.54
CA ALA A 56 63.13 59.53 -17.26
C ALA A 56 64.23 59.14 -18.27
N VAL A 57 64.30 57.83 -18.59
CA VAL A 57 65.26 57.31 -19.59
C VAL A 57 64.95 57.89 -20.98
N ALA A 58 63.63 57.95 -21.37
CA ALA A 58 63.27 58.57 -22.65
C ALA A 58 63.62 60.04 -22.79
N ILE A 59 63.77 60.77 -21.67
CA ILE A 59 64.14 62.18 -21.66
C ILE A 59 65.66 62.30 -21.53
N LEU A 60 66.27 61.62 -20.57
CA LEU A 60 67.71 61.82 -20.21
C LEU A 60 68.66 61.11 -21.17
N LEU A 61 68.33 59.92 -21.69
CA LEU A 61 69.22 59.16 -22.55
C LEU A 61 69.47 59.84 -23.89
N PRO A 62 68.49 60.34 -24.63
CA PRO A 62 68.72 61.13 -25.85
C PRO A 62 69.47 62.44 -25.61
N TRP A 63 69.20 63.10 -24.46
CA TRP A 63 69.86 64.30 -24.07
C TRP A 63 71.36 64.03 -23.78
N MET A 64 71.67 62.98 -23.05
CA MET A 64 73.03 62.57 -22.73
C MET A 64 73.80 62.13 -23.98
N LEU A 65 73.15 61.36 -24.89
CA LEU A 65 73.75 60.94 -26.18
C LEU A 65 74.04 62.18 -27.09
N TRP A 66 73.14 63.16 -27.08
CA TRP A 66 73.34 64.39 -27.83
C TRP A 66 74.54 65.13 -27.26
N MET A 67 74.74 65.20 -25.96
CA MET A 67 75.85 65.92 -25.29
C MET A 67 77.20 65.21 -25.45
N LEU A 68 77.26 63.88 -25.48
CA LEU A 68 78.44 63.06 -25.49
C LEU A 68 78.89 62.61 -26.89
N CYS A 69 77.93 62.45 -27.87
CA CYS A 69 78.19 61.82 -29.14
C CYS A 69 77.79 62.68 -30.36
N ASP A 70 77.43 63.96 -30.15
CA ASP A 70 77.05 64.95 -31.16
C ASP A 70 75.99 64.41 -32.20
N ILE A 71 74.98 63.68 -31.68
CA ILE A 71 73.94 63.09 -32.49
C ILE A 71 72.94 64.17 -32.96
N SER A 72 72.54 64.13 -34.24
CA SER A 72 71.59 65.06 -34.82
C SER A 72 70.25 65.08 -34.10
N SER A 73 69.61 66.25 -33.99
CA SER A 73 68.31 66.42 -33.29
C SER A 73 67.18 65.48 -33.77
N GLY A 74 67.13 65.15 -35.04
CA GLY A 74 66.15 64.24 -35.60
C GLY A 74 66.28 62.76 -35.16
N SER A 75 67.52 62.32 -34.94
CA SER A 75 67.79 60.94 -34.42
C SER A 75 67.46 60.84 -32.93
N SER A 76 67.60 61.92 -32.19
CA SER A 76 67.28 62.00 -30.78
C SER A 76 65.77 61.91 -30.53
N ASP A 77 64.95 62.53 -31.36
CA ASP A 77 63.45 62.44 -31.25
C ASP A 77 62.92 61.08 -31.64
N GLN A 78 63.49 60.43 -32.63
CA GLN A 78 63.14 59.06 -32.96
C GLN A 78 63.48 58.08 -31.80
N LEU A 79 64.65 58.25 -31.19
CA LEU A 79 65.03 57.43 -30.05
C LEU A 79 64.09 57.60 -28.85
N ARG A 80 63.63 58.80 -28.56
CA ARG A 80 62.61 59.09 -27.52
C ARG A 80 61.30 58.35 -27.81
N LEU A 81 60.80 58.42 -29.03
CA LEU A 81 59.57 57.73 -29.47
C LEU A 81 59.73 56.24 -29.29
N HIS A 82 60.79 55.61 -29.70
CA HIS A 82 61.00 54.16 -29.54
C HIS A 82 61.08 53.76 -28.09
N LEU A 83 61.73 54.51 -27.20
CA LEU A 83 61.79 54.24 -25.79
C LEU A 83 60.39 54.34 -25.12
N LEU A 84 59.60 55.34 -25.51
CA LEU A 84 58.21 55.47 -25.03
C LEU A 84 57.34 54.34 -25.51
N TYR A 85 57.48 53.87 -26.76
CA TYR A 85 56.72 52.69 -27.26
C TYR A 85 57.11 51.43 -26.51
N ILE A 86 58.38 51.15 -26.26
CA ILE A 86 58.83 50.00 -25.49
C ILE A 86 58.29 50.06 -24.08
N THR A 87 58.39 51.21 -23.40
CA THR A 87 57.84 51.37 -22.05
C THR A 87 56.30 51.16 -21.99
N GLY A 88 55.58 51.77 -22.94
CA GLY A 88 54.16 51.62 -23.08
C GLY A 88 53.78 50.15 -23.34
N GLY A 89 54.54 49.46 -24.17
CA GLY A 89 54.36 48.05 -24.45
C GLY A 89 54.48 47.14 -23.21
N ILE A 90 55.56 47.40 -22.40
CA ILE A 90 55.77 46.67 -21.14
C ILE A 90 54.63 46.92 -20.14
N ILE A 91 54.16 48.13 -20.00
CA ILE A 91 53.03 48.49 -19.15
C ILE A 91 51.77 47.80 -19.62
N ALA A 92 51.52 47.81 -20.92
CA ALA A 92 50.31 47.09 -21.50
C ALA A 92 50.37 45.61 -21.24
N VAL A 93 51.52 44.94 -21.41
CA VAL A 93 51.64 43.48 -21.13
C VAL A 93 51.43 43.22 -19.62
N LEU A 94 52.04 44.04 -18.74
CA LEU A 94 51.83 43.87 -17.28
C LEU A 94 50.35 44.02 -16.90
N THR A 95 49.62 44.98 -17.50
CA THR A 95 48.19 45.19 -17.29
C THR A 95 47.34 43.99 -17.79
N LEU A 96 47.68 43.46 -18.96
CA LEU A 96 47.02 42.27 -19.49
C LEU A 96 47.24 41.03 -18.60
N LEU A 97 48.46 40.83 -18.10
CA LEU A 97 48.78 39.73 -17.18
C LEU A 97 47.99 39.84 -15.86
N GLN A 98 47.89 41.06 -15.31
CA GLN A 98 47.09 41.30 -14.09
C GLN A 98 45.59 41.03 -14.34
N THR A 99 45.05 41.54 -15.45
CA THR A 99 43.63 41.34 -15.81
C THR A 99 43.30 39.85 -16.03
N ASN A 100 44.19 39.14 -16.74
CA ASN A 100 44.02 37.71 -16.94
C ASN A 100 44.03 36.91 -15.63
N TRP A 101 44.98 37.26 -14.72
CA TRP A 101 45.07 36.61 -13.40
C TRP A 101 43.82 36.88 -12.56
N LYS A 102 43.31 38.11 -12.55
CA LYS A 102 42.09 38.50 -11.87
C LYS A 102 40.89 37.72 -12.45
N ASN A 103 40.76 37.67 -13.78
CA ASN A 103 39.68 36.95 -14.45
C ASN A 103 39.70 35.43 -14.14
N GLN A 104 40.89 34.82 -14.02
CA GLN A 104 40.98 33.42 -13.59
C GLN A 104 40.51 33.22 -12.15
N GLY A 105 40.88 34.13 -11.24
CA GLY A 105 40.42 34.09 -9.86
C GLY A 105 38.90 34.27 -9.72
N ASP A 106 38.32 35.17 -10.52
CA ASP A 106 36.90 35.42 -10.52
C ASP A 106 36.13 34.22 -11.10
N ARG A 107 36.62 33.53 -12.15
CA ARG A 107 36.04 32.29 -12.66
C ARG A 107 36.05 31.17 -11.64
N LEU A 108 37.16 30.95 -10.93
CA LEU A 108 37.26 29.94 -9.88
C LEU A 108 36.29 30.20 -8.72
N LYS A 109 36.05 31.47 -8.38
CA LYS A 109 35.04 31.84 -7.37
C LYS A 109 33.60 31.52 -7.86
N ILE A 110 33.29 31.93 -9.10
CA ILE A 110 31.98 31.68 -9.71
C ILE A 110 31.70 30.16 -9.76
N ASP A 111 32.68 29.35 -10.18
CA ASP A 111 32.54 27.90 -10.22
C ASP A 111 32.31 27.28 -8.81
N ALA A 112 33.05 27.82 -7.80
CA ALA A 112 32.87 27.39 -6.41
C ALA A 112 31.49 27.79 -5.85
N ASP A 113 31.01 29.01 -6.18
CA ASP A 113 29.69 29.50 -5.77
C ASP A 113 28.55 28.71 -6.45
N ILE A 114 28.70 28.38 -7.74
CA ILE A 114 27.75 27.51 -8.47
C ILE A 114 27.69 26.16 -7.79
N LYS A 115 28.83 25.50 -7.55
CA LYS A 115 28.86 24.19 -6.90
C LYS A 115 28.26 24.22 -5.51
N LYS A 116 28.51 25.27 -4.75
CA LYS A 116 27.91 25.45 -3.42
C LYS A 116 26.40 25.62 -3.51
N ASN A 117 25.90 26.44 -4.45
CA ASN A 117 24.48 26.65 -4.64
C ASN A 117 23.78 25.36 -5.06
N GLU A 118 24.40 24.54 -5.91
CA GLU A 118 23.88 23.20 -6.28
C GLU A 118 23.79 22.27 -5.07
N GLN A 119 24.83 22.22 -4.23
CA GLN A 119 24.84 21.44 -3.00
C GLN A 119 23.79 21.91 -1.99
N ASP A 120 23.64 23.23 -1.84
CA ASP A 120 22.62 23.81 -0.96
C ASP A 120 21.21 23.55 -1.49
N ALA A 121 21.00 23.58 -2.81
CA ALA A 121 19.73 23.21 -3.45
C ALA A 121 19.39 21.73 -3.20
N GLU A 122 20.31 20.80 -3.46
CA GLU A 122 20.12 19.37 -3.18
C GLU A 122 19.86 19.09 -1.70
N LYS A 123 20.53 19.81 -0.80
CA LYS A 123 20.31 19.68 0.63
C LYS A 123 18.90 20.15 1.01
N ASN A 124 18.50 21.32 0.50
CA ASN A 124 17.17 21.87 0.78
C ASN A 124 16.06 20.95 0.25
N GLU A 125 16.23 20.36 -0.92
CA GLU A 125 15.29 19.39 -1.48
C GLU A 125 15.18 18.14 -0.59
N ARG A 126 16.31 17.55 -0.18
CA ARG A 126 16.32 16.41 0.74
C ARG A 126 15.68 16.73 2.09
N ASP A 127 15.95 17.91 2.63
CA ASP A 127 15.38 18.35 3.91
C ASP A 127 13.86 18.59 3.77
N HIS A 128 13.42 19.14 2.64
CA HIS A 128 11.98 19.28 2.32
C HIS A 128 11.26 17.93 2.24
N ILE A 129 11.82 16.96 1.51
CA ILE A 129 11.27 15.60 1.42
C ILE A 129 11.15 14.97 2.81
N ARG A 130 12.20 15.06 3.63
CA ARG A 130 12.18 14.56 5.02
C ARG A 130 11.09 15.21 5.86
N GLN A 131 10.89 16.51 5.69
CA GLN A 131 9.86 17.25 6.40
C GLN A 131 8.45 16.79 5.99
N VAL A 132 8.19 16.60 4.70
CA VAL A 132 6.91 16.09 4.19
C VAL A 132 6.62 14.69 4.74
N HIS A 133 7.61 13.79 4.71
CA HIS A 133 7.45 12.44 5.27
C HIS A 133 7.23 12.46 6.79
N ALA A 134 7.91 13.35 7.52
CA ALA A 134 7.72 13.51 8.96
C ALA A 134 6.31 14.03 9.28
N GLU A 135 5.78 14.96 8.49
CA GLU A 135 4.42 15.47 8.63
C GLU A 135 3.37 14.39 8.36
N ARG A 136 3.52 13.60 7.30
CA ARG A 136 2.63 12.46 7.02
C ARG A 136 2.61 11.47 8.18
N ARG A 137 3.77 11.12 8.75
CA ARG A 137 3.86 10.24 9.91
C ARG A 137 3.21 10.83 11.17
N SER A 138 3.31 12.13 11.37
CA SER A 138 2.63 12.84 12.46
C SER A 138 1.11 12.80 12.28
N ARG A 139 0.61 13.05 11.05
CA ARG A 139 -0.82 12.93 10.73
C ARG A 139 -1.33 11.50 10.90
N TYR A 140 -0.53 10.50 10.50
CA TYR A 140 -0.83 9.09 10.72
C TYR A 140 -1.04 8.78 12.20
N THR A 141 -0.08 9.17 13.06
CA THR A 141 -0.20 8.94 14.52
C THR A 141 -1.48 9.56 15.08
N LYS A 142 -1.77 10.80 14.70
CA LYS A 142 -2.97 11.49 15.14
C LYS A 142 -4.26 10.84 14.63
N ALA A 143 -4.27 10.37 13.39
CA ALA A 143 -5.42 9.69 12.81
C ALA A 143 -5.68 8.33 13.49
N VAL A 144 -4.62 7.59 13.86
CA VAL A 144 -4.75 6.36 14.65
C VAL A 144 -5.30 6.65 16.05
N GLU A 145 -4.89 7.73 16.70
CA GLU A 145 -5.47 8.17 17.96
C GLU A 145 -6.97 8.48 17.83
N GLN A 146 -7.36 9.12 16.71
CA GLN A 146 -8.77 9.43 16.41
C GLN A 146 -9.63 8.17 16.22
N LEU A 147 -9.07 7.05 15.73
CA LEU A 147 -9.82 5.78 15.64
C LEU A 147 -10.23 5.23 17.01
N ALA A 148 -9.52 5.59 18.06
CA ALA A 148 -9.82 5.18 19.44
C ALA A 148 -10.75 6.15 20.18
N ASP A 149 -11.24 7.22 19.54
CA ASP A 149 -12.11 8.21 20.14
C ASP A 149 -13.53 7.64 20.39
N GLU A 150 -14.18 8.09 21.45
CA GLU A 150 -15.55 7.69 21.78
C GLU A 150 -16.57 8.19 20.75
N LYS A 151 -16.31 9.33 20.11
CA LYS A 151 -17.22 9.98 19.16
C LYS A 151 -17.03 9.40 17.74
N ALA A 152 -18.07 8.85 17.16
CA ALA A 152 -18.06 8.31 15.80
C ALA A 152 -17.56 9.32 14.76
N ALA A 153 -17.97 10.59 14.88
CA ALA A 153 -17.52 11.64 13.96
C ALA A 153 -15.99 11.86 13.99
N VAL A 154 -15.33 11.69 15.14
CA VAL A 154 -13.87 11.78 15.26
C VAL A 154 -13.22 10.55 14.64
N ARG A 155 -13.76 9.34 14.88
CA ARG A 155 -13.30 8.10 14.25
C ARG A 155 -13.38 8.17 12.73
N LEU A 156 -14.49 8.68 12.18
CA LEU A 156 -14.65 8.91 10.73
C LEU A 156 -13.59 9.89 10.19
N GLY A 157 -13.31 10.98 10.90
CA GLY A 157 -12.23 11.91 10.56
C GLY A 157 -10.87 11.22 10.50
N GLY A 158 -10.61 10.30 11.44
CA GLY A 158 -9.42 9.44 11.46
C GLY A 158 -9.34 8.54 10.21
N ILE A 159 -10.45 7.86 9.85
CA ILE A 159 -10.52 7.00 8.65
C ILE A 159 -10.21 7.80 7.39
N TYR A 160 -10.89 8.93 7.15
CA TYR A 160 -10.64 9.75 5.97
C TYR A 160 -9.20 10.28 5.91
N THR A 161 -8.61 10.61 7.06
CA THR A 161 -7.20 11.02 7.13
C THR A 161 -6.27 9.87 6.75
N LEU A 162 -6.50 8.65 7.26
CA LEU A 162 -5.71 7.47 6.94
C LEU A 162 -5.82 7.11 5.46
N VAL A 163 -7.04 7.13 4.91
CA VAL A 163 -7.30 6.88 3.49
C VAL A 163 -6.56 7.89 2.61
N GLY A 164 -6.67 9.18 2.91
CA GLY A 164 -5.95 10.23 2.19
C GLY A 164 -4.43 10.09 2.27
N LEU A 165 -3.90 9.63 3.41
CA LEU A 165 -2.46 9.37 3.57
C LEU A 165 -1.98 8.21 2.70
N VAL A 166 -2.77 7.15 2.51
CA VAL A 166 -2.42 6.07 1.55
C VAL A 166 -2.30 6.65 0.15
N ASP A 167 -3.30 7.43 -0.30
CA ASP A 167 -3.29 8.05 -1.62
C ASP A 167 -2.07 8.99 -1.79
N GLU A 168 -1.72 9.76 -0.75
CA GLU A 168 -0.53 10.63 -0.77
C GLU A 168 0.78 9.83 -0.84
N TRP A 169 0.89 8.67 -0.16
CA TRP A 169 2.07 7.81 -0.25
C TRP A 169 2.20 7.19 -1.64
N LEU A 170 1.10 6.71 -2.22
CA LEU A 170 1.09 6.13 -3.58
C LEU A 170 1.47 7.17 -4.66
N ALA A 171 1.08 8.44 -4.46
CA ALA A 171 1.39 9.54 -5.38
C ALA A 171 2.81 10.11 -5.21
N ASP A 172 3.58 9.67 -4.21
CA ASP A 172 4.90 10.24 -3.91
C ASP A 172 5.96 9.82 -4.93
N GLY A 173 6.25 10.70 -5.90
CA GLY A 173 7.28 10.48 -6.92
C GLY A 173 8.73 10.44 -6.41
N THR A 174 8.98 10.77 -5.13
CA THR A 174 10.33 10.74 -4.54
C THR A 174 10.72 9.35 -4.05
N LEU A 175 9.76 8.42 -3.93
CA LEU A 175 9.95 7.04 -3.52
C LEU A 175 9.83 6.09 -4.70
N ILE A 176 10.50 4.94 -4.63
CA ILE A 176 10.30 3.83 -5.56
C ILE A 176 8.92 3.17 -5.30
N PRO A 177 8.30 2.50 -6.30
CA PRO A 177 6.98 1.91 -6.17
C PRO A 177 6.82 0.98 -4.96
N GLU A 178 7.83 0.16 -4.67
CA GLU A 178 7.83 -0.79 -3.56
C GLU A 178 7.80 -0.10 -2.18
N GLU A 179 8.48 1.04 -2.05
CA GLU A 179 8.45 1.83 -0.81
C GLU A 179 7.11 2.53 -0.62
N ARG A 180 6.51 3.06 -1.71
CA ARG A 180 5.15 3.65 -1.67
C ARG A 180 4.13 2.63 -1.21
N GLN A 181 4.17 1.43 -1.81
CA GLN A 181 3.29 0.31 -1.48
C GLN A 181 3.46 -0.10 -0.01
N LYS A 182 4.69 -0.17 0.48
CA LYS A 182 4.99 -0.53 1.87
C LYS A 182 4.43 0.48 2.88
N GLU A 183 4.60 1.78 2.65
CA GLU A 183 4.05 2.82 3.54
C GLU A 183 2.52 2.82 3.51
N GLY A 184 1.90 2.65 2.34
CA GLY A 184 0.45 2.49 2.19
C GLY A 184 -0.08 1.26 2.90
N GLN A 185 0.60 0.10 2.75
CA GLN A 185 0.20 -1.17 3.37
C GLN A 185 0.15 -1.09 4.90
N VAL A 186 1.05 -0.35 5.54
CA VAL A 186 1.00 -0.14 7.00
C VAL A 186 -0.31 0.51 7.42
N ILE A 187 -0.79 1.48 6.66
CA ILE A 187 -2.04 2.18 6.94
C ILE A 187 -3.24 1.28 6.68
N VAL A 188 -3.25 0.56 5.55
CA VAL A 188 -4.30 -0.42 5.21
C VAL A 188 -4.39 -1.50 6.29
N ASN A 189 -3.27 -2.02 6.78
CA ASN A 189 -3.25 -2.99 7.88
C ASN A 189 -3.89 -2.43 9.16
N ASN A 190 -3.75 -1.13 9.42
CA ASN A 190 -4.36 -0.47 10.58
C ASN A 190 -5.89 -0.39 10.42
N LEU A 191 -6.37 -0.03 9.23
CA LEU A 191 -7.80 -0.04 8.92
C LEU A 191 -8.40 -1.46 9.04
N CYS A 192 -7.72 -2.48 8.51
CA CYS A 192 -8.11 -3.88 8.67
C CYS A 192 -8.11 -4.31 10.16
N SER A 193 -7.14 -3.86 10.94
CA SER A 193 -7.08 -4.13 12.39
C SER A 193 -8.27 -3.52 13.13
N TYR A 194 -8.70 -2.31 12.75
CA TYR A 194 -9.91 -1.71 13.30
C TYR A 194 -11.16 -2.55 12.99
N ILE A 195 -11.31 -3.04 11.77
CA ILE A 195 -12.40 -3.95 11.38
C ILE A 195 -12.38 -5.23 12.22
N ARG A 196 -11.22 -5.80 12.52
CA ARG A 196 -11.07 -7.01 13.34
C ARG A 196 -11.22 -6.76 14.85
N SER A 197 -11.23 -5.49 15.28
CA SER A 197 -11.34 -5.19 16.70
C SER A 197 -12.69 -5.66 17.29
N PRO A 198 -12.71 -6.21 18.50
CA PRO A 198 -13.94 -6.66 19.15
C PRO A 198 -14.93 -5.49 19.35
N PHE A 199 -16.20 -5.77 19.10
CA PHE A 199 -17.29 -4.86 19.40
C PHE A 199 -18.39 -5.63 20.13
N PRO A 200 -18.52 -5.50 21.46
CA PRO A 200 -19.43 -6.33 22.27
C PRO A 200 -20.90 -6.26 21.86
N LEU A 201 -21.37 -5.09 21.36
CA LEU A 201 -22.76 -4.93 20.92
C LEU A 201 -23.05 -5.71 19.63
N ALA A 202 -22.04 -6.16 18.87
CA ALA A 202 -22.25 -7.04 17.72
C ALA A 202 -22.96 -8.34 18.11
N LEU A 203 -22.76 -8.85 19.33
CA LEU A 203 -23.48 -10.03 19.86
C LEU A 203 -25.00 -9.83 19.98
N LYS A 204 -25.42 -8.56 20.09
CA LYS A 204 -26.84 -8.17 20.17
C LYS A 204 -27.37 -7.60 18.84
N ALA A 205 -26.65 -7.79 17.73
CA ALA A 205 -26.94 -7.17 16.44
C ALA A 205 -28.40 -7.40 16.00
N GLU A 206 -28.88 -8.65 16.05
CA GLU A 206 -30.26 -9.02 15.61
C GLU A 206 -31.32 -8.24 16.42
N VAL A 207 -31.05 -7.97 17.69
CA VAL A 207 -31.95 -7.22 18.57
C VAL A 207 -31.83 -5.71 18.32
N LEU A 208 -30.61 -5.20 18.16
CA LEU A 208 -30.35 -3.77 17.99
C LEU A 208 -30.71 -3.23 16.59
N GLU A 209 -30.85 -4.11 15.60
CA GLU A 209 -31.40 -3.78 14.28
C GLU A 209 -32.93 -3.60 14.31
N SER A 210 -33.62 -4.16 15.29
CA SER A 210 -35.05 -3.97 15.47
C SER A 210 -35.36 -2.56 16.00
N ASP A 211 -36.47 -1.98 15.54
CA ASP A 211 -36.98 -0.72 16.10
C ASP A 211 -37.79 -0.92 17.39
N ILE A 212 -37.97 -2.18 17.82
CA ILE A 212 -38.78 -2.54 18.99
C ILE A 212 -37.84 -3.00 20.12
N GLU A 213 -37.88 -2.28 21.25
CA GLU A 213 -37.16 -2.67 22.45
C GLU A 213 -37.77 -3.95 23.07
N PRO A 214 -36.99 -5.04 23.25
CA PRO A 214 -37.45 -6.21 23.97
C PRO A 214 -37.74 -5.90 25.46
N THR A 215 -38.72 -6.56 26.02
CA THR A 215 -39.14 -6.37 27.43
C THR A 215 -38.08 -6.77 28.45
N ASP A 216 -37.16 -7.64 28.04
CA ASP A 216 -36.07 -8.23 28.85
C ASP A 216 -34.69 -7.72 28.44
N TYR A 217 -34.61 -6.58 27.75
CA TYR A 217 -33.33 -6.02 27.33
C TYR A 217 -32.48 -5.58 28.49
N GLU A 218 -31.27 -6.14 28.62
CA GLU A 218 -30.32 -5.72 29.65
C GLU A 218 -29.49 -4.53 29.18
N GLY A 219 -29.69 -3.37 29.82
CA GLY A 219 -28.99 -2.12 29.48
C GLY A 219 -29.95 -0.99 29.09
N THR A 220 -29.44 0.00 28.38
CA THR A 220 -30.24 1.09 27.81
C THR A 220 -30.33 0.88 26.30
N PHE A 221 -31.46 0.31 25.86
CA PHE A 221 -31.66 -0.07 24.45
C PHE A 221 -31.36 1.07 23.49
N SER A 222 -31.94 2.26 23.70
CA SER A 222 -31.75 3.41 22.81
C SER A 222 -30.30 3.88 22.72
N LYS A 223 -29.56 3.81 23.83
CA LYS A 223 -28.12 4.17 23.86
C LYS A 223 -27.28 3.12 23.13
N ASP A 224 -27.53 1.85 23.39
CA ASP A 224 -26.80 0.74 22.76
C ASP A 224 -27.12 0.68 21.27
N GLN A 225 -28.39 0.93 20.87
CA GLN A 225 -28.77 1.02 19.46
C GLN A 225 -28.09 2.18 18.74
N ALA A 226 -28.03 3.37 19.35
CA ALA A 226 -27.31 4.50 18.77
C ALA A 226 -25.82 4.17 18.57
N ALA A 227 -25.15 3.63 19.61
CA ALA A 227 -23.75 3.24 19.53
C ALA A 227 -23.50 2.13 18.49
N PHE A 228 -24.44 1.20 18.36
CA PHE A 228 -24.38 0.13 17.36
C PHE A 228 -24.46 0.69 15.93
N ARG A 229 -25.42 1.58 15.64
CA ARG A 229 -25.61 2.22 14.34
C ARG A 229 -24.40 3.10 13.97
N GLU A 230 -23.89 3.87 14.92
CA GLU A 230 -22.69 4.67 14.72
C GLU A 230 -21.48 3.81 14.34
N GLU A 231 -21.27 2.67 15.00
CA GLU A 231 -20.16 1.78 14.70
C GLU A 231 -20.35 1.04 13.37
N GLN A 232 -21.59 0.71 12.99
CA GLN A 232 -21.90 0.20 11.64
C GLN A 232 -21.43 1.18 10.57
N ASP A 233 -21.77 2.46 10.71
CA ASP A 233 -21.38 3.51 9.75
C ASP A 233 -19.87 3.69 9.69
N VAL A 234 -19.19 3.69 10.85
CA VAL A 234 -17.73 3.84 10.93
C VAL A 234 -17.04 2.69 10.21
N ARG A 235 -17.39 1.44 10.53
CA ARG A 235 -16.75 0.26 9.92
C ARG A 235 -17.08 0.13 8.43
N ARG A 236 -18.34 0.35 8.07
CA ARG A 236 -18.76 0.31 6.66
C ARG A 236 -18.04 1.36 5.82
N THR A 237 -17.74 2.54 6.38
CA THR A 237 -16.99 3.60 5.68
C THR A 237 -15.61 3.11 5.22
N ILE A 238 -14.92 2.28 5.99
CA ILE A 238 -13.63 1.70 5.57
C ILE A 238 -13.80 0.90 4.28
N PHE A 239 -14.80 0.01 4.22
CA PHE A 239 -15.07 -0.79 3.02
C PHE A 239 -15.47 0.08 1.82
N VAL A 240 -16.30 1.11 2.06
CA VAL A 240 -16.70 2.05 1.00
C VAL A 240 -15.50 2.80 0.43
N GLU A 241 -14.60 3.26 1.28
CA GLU A 241 -13.39 3.99 0.83
C GLU A 241 -12.39 3.07 0.12
N MET A 242 -12.26 1.82 0.57
CA MET A 242 -11.48 0.79 -0.13
C MET A 242 -12.09 0.48 -1.50
N SER A 243 -13.42 0.26 -1.55
CA SER A 243 -14.15 -0.05 -2.79
C SER A 243 -13.99 1.05 -3.87
N LYS A 244 -13.99 2.32 -3.50
CA LYS A 244 -13.76 3.43 -4.44
C LYS A 244 -12.38 3.42 -5.09
N ARG A 245 -11.42 2.69 -4.54
CA ARG A 245 -10.02 2.58 -4.98
C ARG A 245 -9.67 1.20 -5.50
N SER A 246 -10.63 0.31 -5.46
CA SER A 246 -10.57 -1.03 -6.04
C SER A 246 -10.66 -0.97 -7.56
N SER A 247 -10.43 -2.09 -8.22
CA SER A 247 -10.48 -2.20 -9.67
C SER A 247 -11.89 -1.96 -10.21
N ASP A 248 -11.98 -1.28 -11.34
CA ASP A 248 -13.21 -1.12 -12.10
C ASP A 248 -13.39 -2.26 -13.10
N VAL A 249 -14.65 -2.69 -13.27
CA VAL A 249 -15.01 -3.76 -14.20
C VAL A 249 -15.82 -3.18 -15.36
N ILE A 250 -15.33 -3.35 -16.59
CA ILE A 250 -15.99 -2.88 -17.81
C ILE A 250 -16.74 -4.04 -18.44
N TRP A 251 -18.03 -3.80 -18.69
CA TRP A 251 -18.95 -4.74 -19.32
C TRP A 251 -19.42 -4.23 -20.69
N ASP A 252 -19.67 -5.15 -21.62
CA ASP A 252 -20.34 -4.89 -22.90
C ASP A 252 -21.31 -6.03 -23.18
N ASP A 253 -22.62 -5.74 -23.25
CA ASP A 253 -23.71 -6.71 -23.47
C ASP A 253 -23.57 -7.97 -22.59
N ASP A 254 -23.46 -7.78 -21.26
CA ASP A 254 -23.30 -8.86 -20.24
C ASP A 254 -21.99 -9.67 -20.37
N LYS A 255 -21.05 -9.22 -21.17
CA LYS A 255 -19.73 -9.83 -21.30
C LYS A 255 -18.67 -8.95 -20.62
N LEU A 256 -17.89 -9.58 -19.74
CA LEU A 256 -16.70 -8.94 -19.16
C LEU A 256 -15.69 -8.60 -20.29
N ILE A 257 -15.34 -7.31 -20.43
CA ILE A 257 -14.34 -6.86 -21.38
C ILE A 257 -13.00 -6.70 -20.72
N GLU A 258 -12.94 -5.95 -19.60
CA GLU A 258 -11.69 -5.58 -18.97
C GLU A 258 -11.86 -5.30 -17.48
N ILE A 259 -10.84 -5.63 -16.70
CA ILE A 259 -10.69 -5.19 -15.31
C ILE A 259 -9.56 -4.17 -15.27
N ILE A 260 -9.89 -2.93 -14.94
CA ILE A 260 -8.91 -1.83 -14.79
C ILE A 260 -8.45 -1.79 -13.33
N PRO A 261 -7.17 -2.10 -13.04
CA PRO A 261 -6.68 -2.08 -11.67
C PRO A 261 -6.86 -0.71 -11.00
N GLY A 262 -7.47 -0.69 -9.84
CA GLY A 262 -7.60 0.50 -9.00
C GLY A 262 -6.30 0.83 -8.28
N THR A 263 -6.24 2.01 -7.68
CA THR A 263 -5.02 2.48 -6.99
C THR A 263 -4.65 1.63 -5.77
N TRP A 264 -5.62 0.90 -5.19
CA TRP A 264 -5.42 0.04 -4.02
C TRP A 264 -5.49 -1.46 -4.34
N SER A 265 -5.54 -1.86 -5.61
CA SER A 265 -5.69 -3.26 -6.03
C SER A 265 -4.56 -4.17 -5.55
N ASP A 266 -3.36 -3.63 -5.36
CA ASP A 266 -2.18 -4.40 -4.95
C ASP A 266 -2.05 -4.57 -3.43
N PHE A 267 -2.89 -3.91 -2.62
CA PHE A 267 -2.82 -4.06 -1.18
C PHE A 267 -3.37 -5.41 -0.71
N ASP A 268 -2.69 -5.97 0.29
CA ASP A 268 -3.21 -7.09 1.05
C ASP A 268 -4.20 -6.59 2.10
N VAL A 269 -5.43 -7.12 2.06
CA VAL A 269 -6.47 -6.81 3.02
C VAL A 269 -6.85 -8.07 3.81
N ASP A 270 -6.90 -7.95 5.14
CA ASP A 270 -7.17 -9.08 6.04
C ASP A 270 -8.28 -8.73 7.01
N PHE A 271 -9.47 -9.30 6.75
CA PHE A 271 -10.66 -9.21 7.59
C PHE A 271 -10.91 -10.51 8.37
N SER A 272 -9.90 -11.40 8.46
CA SER A 272 -10.03 -12.66 9.17
C SER A 272 -10.46 -12.46 10.61
N ARG A 273 -11.36 -13.32 11.10
CA ARG A 273 -11.92 -13.25 12.47
C ARG A 273 -12.66 -11.95 12.81
N ALA A 274 -12.95 -11.11 11.82
CA ALA A 274 -13.65 -9.86 12.04
C ALA A 274 -15.10 -10.09 12.52
N PRO A 275 -15.60 -9.28 13.47
CA PRO A 275 -17.03 -9.20 13.76
C PRO A 275 -17.70 -8.28 12.71
N ILE A 276 -18.49 -8.86 11.82
CA ILE A 276 -19.23 -8.14 10.80
C ILE A 276 -20.71 -8.07 11.21
N PHE A 277 -21.25 -6.86 11.28
CA PHE A 277 -22.63 -6.58 11.70
C PHE A 277 -23.22 -5.39 10.92
N TYR A 278 -22.73 -5.17 9.71
CA TYR A 278 -23.12 -4.10 8.80
C TYR A 278 -23.16 -4.64 7.36
N PRO A 279 -23.96 -4.02 6.46
CA PRO A 279 -24.10 -4.51 5.09
C PRO A 279 -22.82 -4.20 4.27
N LEU A 280 -22.46 -5.16 3.40
CA LEU A 280 -21.36 -5.06 2.45
C LEU A 280 -21.87 -5.08 1.00
N SER A 281 -23.10 -4.63 0.77
CA SER A 281 -23.74 -4.58 -0.55
C SER A 281 -23.20 -3.46 -1.43
N ASN A 282 -23.18 -3.69 -2.74
CA ASN A 282 -22.74 -2.74 -3.77
C ASN A 282 -21.29 -2.25 -3.55
N LEU A 283 -20.39 -3.16 -3.21
CA LEU A 283 -18.97 -2.88 -2.98
C LEU A 283 -18.11 -3.72 -3.91
N THR A 284 -17.00 -3.15 -4.35
CA THR A 284 -15.91 -3.89 -4.98
C THR A 284 -14.86 -4.23 -3.92
N ILE A 285 -14.52 -5.51 -3.78
CA ILE A 285 -13.58 -6.03 -2.80
C ILE A 285 -12.46 -6.72 -3.56
N GLU A 286 -11.21 -6.22 -3.43
CA GLU A 286 -10.08 -6.78 -4.18
C GLU A 286 -9.70 -8.16 -3.67
N LYS A 287 -9.31 -8.25 -2.40
CA LYS A 287 -8.93 -9.50 -1.76
C LYS A 287 -9.83 -9.71 -0.55
N GLY A 288 -10.72 -10.68 -0.64
CA GLY A 288 -11.74 -10.93 0.39
C GLY A 288 -11.32 -11.97 1.40
N ASN A 289 -10.31 -11.70 2.28
CA ASN A 289 -10.00 -12.62 3.37
C ASN A 289 -10.95 -12.40 4.55
N PHE A 290 -12.02 -13.19 4.62
CA PHE A 290 -12.99 -13.26 5.73
C PHE A 290 -12.90 -14.60 6.50
N SER A 291 -11.73 -15.26 6.46
CA SER A 291 -11.56 -16.55 7.13
C SER A 291 -11.83 -16.45 8.63
N SER A 292 -12.63 -17.37 9.16
CA SER A 292 -13.11 -17.38 10.56
C SER A 292 -13.84 -16.09 11.00
N ALA A 293 -14.27 -15.22 10.08
CA ALA A 293 -15.08 -14.04 10.41
C ALA A 293 -16.46 -14.43 10.93
N LYS A 294 -17.04 -13.58 11.78
CA LYS A 294 -18.38 -13.80 12.34
C LYS A 294 -19.33 -12.70 11.89
N PHE A 295 -20.36 -13.09 11.14
CA PHE A 295 -21.41 -12.22 10.68
C PHE A 295 -22.59 -12.32 11.63
N TYR A 296 -22.81 -11.27 12.44
CA TYR A 296 -23.75 -11.27 13.57
C TYR A 296 -25.16 -10.78 13.22
N SER A 297 -25.34 -10.13 12.08
CA SER A 297 -26.63 -9.74 11.53
C SER A 297 -26.84 -10.35 10.16
N ALA A 298 -27.92 -9.99 9.47
CA ALA A 298 -28.11 -10.38 8.08
C ALA A 298 -26.97 -9.87 7.22
N ALA A 299 -26.11 -10.80 6.76
CA ALA A 299 -24.97 -10.47 5.92
C ALA A 299 -25.48 -10.21 4.49
N ASN A 300 -25.38 -8.98 4.04
CA ASN A 300 -25.85 -8.58 2.73
C ASN A 300 -24.66 -8.17 1.84
N PHE A 301 -24.38 -9.00 0.81
CA PHE A 301 -23.39 -8.77 -0.23
C PHE A 301 -24.04 -8.48 -1.59
N PHE A 302 -25.33 -8.17 -1.64
CA PHE A 302 -26.06 -7.95 -2.88
C PHE A 302 -25.30 -7.08 -3.87
N SER A 303 -25.16 -7.52 -5.12
CA SER A 303 -24.48 -6.83 -6.23
C SER A 303 -23.04 -6.37 -5.88
N SER A 304 -22.34 -7.12 -5.03
CA SER A 304 -20.92 -6.86 -4.75
C SER A 304 -20.02 -7.65 -5.68
N VAL A 305 -18.80 -7.17 -5.87
CA VAL A 305 -17.80 -7.77 -6.76
C VAL A 305 -16.55 -8.13 -5.96
N PHE A 306 -16.07 -9.37 -6.11
CA PHE A 306 -14.80 -9.83 -5.59
C PHE A 306 -13.82 -10.04 -6.76
N ASN A 307 -12.82 -9.16 -6.88
CA ASN A 307 -11.91 -9.16 -8.02
C ASN A 307 -10.78 -10.20 -7.92
N SER A 308 -10.48 -10.67 -6.72
CA SER A 308 -9.49 -11.71 -6.42
C SER A 308 -10.10 -12.78 -5.56
N ASP A 309 -9.28 -13.69 -5.03
CA ASP A 309 -9.73 -14.79 -4.18
C ASP A 309 -10.59 -14.30 -3.00
N ALA A 310 -11.72 -14.97 -2.80
CA ALA A 310 -12.64 -14.72 -1.69
C ALA A 310 -12.58 -15.88 -0.69
N ASP A 311 -12.06 -15.61 0.50
CA ASP A 311 -11.84 -16.62 1.52
C ASP A 311 -12.83 -16.47 2.68
N PHE A 312 -13.83 -17.34 2.73
CA PHE A 312 -14.80 -17.46 3.82
C PHE A 312 -14.62 -18.77 4.60
N ARG A 313 -13.41 -19.34 4.61
CA ARG A 313 -13.15 -20.59 5.36
C ARG A 313 -13.46 -20.38 6.84
N GLU A 314 -14.18 -21.35 7.44
CA GLU A 314 -14.57 -21.30 8.85
C GLU A 314 -15.41 -20.05 9.22
N ALA A 315 -15.87 -19.26 8.27
CA ALA A 315 -16.74 -18.12 8.54
C ALA A 315 -18.06 -18.59 9.15
N THR A 316 -18.60 -17.81 10.09
CA THR A 316 -19.88 -18.10 10.74
C THR A 316 -20.90 -17.03 10.40
N PHE A 317 -21.97 -17.41 9.73
CA PHE A 317 -23.13 -16.55 9.45
C PHE A 317 -24.24 -16.92 10.46
N THR A 318 -24.42 -16.08 11.48
CA THR A 318 -25.40 -16.36 12.55
C THR A 318 -26.84 -16.05 12.14
N SER A 319 -27.04 -15.24 11.11
CA SER A 319 -28.33 -14.88 10.52
C SER A 319 -28.35 -15.21 9.02
N ASN A 320 -29.32 -14.66 8.29
CA ASN A 320 -29.41 -14.85 6.84
C ASN A 320 -28.19 -14.23 6.14
N VAL A 321 -27.74 -14.87 5.04
CA VAL A 321 -26.72 -14.30 4.16
C VAL A 321 -27.24 -14.25 2.72
N PHE A 322 -27.00 -13.13 2.07
CA PHE A 322 -27.43 -12.83 0.71
C PHE A 322 -26.22 -12.51 -0.15
N PHE A 323 -25.85 -13.46 -1.00
CA PHE A 323 -24.85 -13.29 -2.07
C PHE A 323 -25.50 -13.06 -3.44
N ASN A 324 -26.76 -12.62 -3.47
CA ASN A 324 -27.53 -12.47 -4.70
C ASN A 324 -26.82 -11.46 -5.64
N GLU A 325 -26.71 -11.82 -6.91
CA GLU A 325 -26.05 -11.02 -7.95
C GLU A 325 -24.58 -10.67 -7.62
N VAL A 326 -23.92 -11.42 -6.75
CA VAL A 326 -22.49 -11.25 -6.46
C VAL A 326 -21.66 -11.88 -7.57
N ILE A 327 -20.54 -11.23 -7.91
CA ILE A 327 -19.58 -11.74 -8.89
C ILE A 327 -18.28 -12.07 -8.17
N PHE A 328 -17.85 -13.32 -8.27
CA PHE A 328 -16.55 -13.78 -7.82
C PHE A 328 -15.66 -14.06 -9.03
N PHE A 329 -14.68 -13.20 -9.28
CA PHE A 329 -13.77 -13.33 -10.44
C PHE A 329 -12.64 -14.33 -10.24
N SER A 330 -12.44 -14.84 -9.04
CA SER A 330 -11.37 -15.78 -8.73
C SER A 330 -11.88 -16.87 -7.79
N ALA A 331 -10.94 -17.69 -7.28
CA ALA A 331 -11.30 -18.82 -6.42
C ALA A 331 -12.04 -18.35 -5.15
N THR A 332 -13.14 -19.06 -4.84
CA THR A 332 -13.99 -18.75 -3.70
C THR A 332 -14.07 -19.95 -2.76
N SER A 333 -13.74 -19.74 -1.49
CA SER A 333 -13.69 -20.79 -0.50
C SER A 333 -14.68 -20.55 0.63
N PHE A 334 -15.63 -21.47 0.79
CA PHE A 334 -16.53 -21.60 1.94
C PHE A 334 -16.23 -22.87 2.75
N VAL A 335 -14.99 -23.35 2.69
CA VAL A 335 -14.59 -24.58 3.39
C VAL A 335 -14.85 -24.44 4.90
N GLU A 336 -15.59 -25.39 5.49
CA GLU A 336 -15.98 -25.38 6.90
C GLU A 336 -16.80 -24.15 7.34
N ALA A 337 -17.34 -23.36 6.40
CA ALA A 337 -18.22 -22.24 6.75
C ALA A 337 -19.52 -22.74 7.38
N ASN A 338 -20.05 -21.98 8.34
CA ASN A 338 -21.30 -22.29 9.04
C ASN A 338 -22.41 -21.30 8.69
N PHE A 339 -23.45 -21.78 8.04
CA PHE A 339 -24.65 -21.03 7.68
C PHE A 339 -25.79 -21.42 8.62
N ALA A 340 -25.98 -20.66 9.70
CA ALA A 340 -26.99 -20.98 10.72
C ALA A 340 -28.44 -20.74 10.25
N ARG A 341 -28.64 -19.87 9.27
CA ARG A 341 -29.95 -19.57 8.66
C ARG A 341 -29.88 -19.64 7.14
N THR A 342 -30.73 -18.92 6.46
CA THR A 342 -30.80 -18.90 4.98
C THR A 342 -29.47 -18.44 4.35
N ALA A 343 -29.02 -19.18 3.34
CA ALA A 343 -27.91 -18.82 2.47
C ALA A 343 -28.42 -18.73 1.01
N ASP A 344 -28.58 -17.50 0.53
CA ASP A 344 -29.05 -17.22 -0.83
C ASP A 344 -27.90 -16.81 -1.74
N PHE A 345 -27.71 -17.55 -2.83
CA PHE A 345 -26.74 -17.33 -3.90
C PHE A 345 -27.47 -17.16 -5.25
N ILE A 346 -28.65 -16.57 -5.25
CA ILE A 346 -29.46 -16.40 -6.46
C ILE A 346 -28.71 -15.49 -7.45
N ALA A 347 -28.59 -15.94 -8.70
CA ALA A 347 -27.90 -15.21 -9.76
C ALA A 347 -26.45 -14.79 -9.39
N THR A 348 -25.80 -15.55 -8.50
CA THR A 348 -24.36 -15.35 -8.16
C THR A 348 -23.49 -15.92 -9.27
N SER A 349 -22.50 -15.17 -9.74
CA SER A 349 -21.54 -15.64 -10.75
C SER A 349 -20.22 -16.06 -10.10
N PHE A 350 -19.82 -17.32 -10.30
CA PHE A 350 -18.54 -17.88 -9.88
C PHE A 350 -17.72 -18.20 -11.14
N THR A 351 -16.69 -17.39 -11.39
CA THR A 351 -15.88 -17.57 -12.61
C THR A 351 -14.73 -18.55 -12.46
N ASP A 352 -14.41 -18.97 -11.23
CA ASP A 352 -13.33 -19.91 -10.93
C ASP A 352 -13.79 -20.95 -9.89
N ASN A 353 -12.85 -21.69 -9.32
CA ASN A 353 -13.11 -22.77 -8.36
C ASN A 353 -13.89 -22.28 -7.14
N THR A 354 -15.01 -22.94 -6.87
CA THR A 354 -15.83 -22.67 -5.69
C THR A 354 -15.90 -23.90 -4.79
N ASN A 355 -15.54 -23.74 -3.52
CA ASN A 355 -15.41 -24.87 -2.59
C ASN A 355 -16.26 -24.70 -1.33
N PHE A 356 -17.24 -25.58 -1.16
CA PHE A 356 -18.12 -25.70 0.01
C PHE A 356 -17.81 -26.93 0.87
N SER A 357 -16.65 -27.60 0.68
CA SER A 357 -16.33 -28.82 1.44
C SER A 357 -16.33 -28.56 2.94
N GLY A 358 -17.00 -29.42 3.70
CA GLY A 358 -17.11 -29.27 5.16
C GLY A 358 -18.10 -28.19 5.62
N ALA A 359 -18.65 -27.37 4.72
CA ALA A 359 -19.61 -26.34 5.08
C ALA A 359 -20.89 -26.96 5.72
N THR A 360 -21.49 -26.24 6.67
CA THR A 360 -22.69 -26.65 7.38
C THR A 360 -23.83 -25.70 7.07
N PHE A 361 -24.95 -26.25 6.55
CA PHE A 361 -26.14 -25.49 6.21
C PHE A 361 -27.28 -25.93 7.13
N SER A 362 -27.69 -25.03 8.03
CA SER A 362 -28.71 -25.37 9.03
C SER A 362 -30.15 -25.06 8.58
N SER A 363 -30.32 -24.35 7.48
CA SER A 363 -31.63 -23.93 6.95
C SER A 363 -31.58 -23.86 5.43
N ARG A 364 -32.41 -23.03 4.83
CA ARG A 364 -32.54 -22.85 3.38
C ARG A 364 -31.22 -22.53 2.68
N VAL A 365 -30.99 -23.17 1.55
CA VAL A 365 -29.93 -22.89 0.59
C VAL A 365 -30.52 -22.71 -0.79
N ASN A 366 -30.19 -21.60 -1.44
CA ASN A 366 -30.70 -21.33 -2.77
C ASN A 366 -29.56 -20.95 -3.72
N LEU A 367 -29.28 -21.83 -4.67
CA LEU A 367 -28.32 -21.64 -5.76
C LEU A 367 -29.05 -21.50 -7.12
N SER A 368 -30.35 -21.16 -7.10
CA SER A 368 -31.11 -20.96 -8.34
C SER A 368 -30.44 -19.84 -9.15
N GLU A 369 -30.34 -20.06 -10.46
CA GLU A 369 -29.71 -19.11 -11.38
C GLU A 369 -28.22 -18.79 -11.08
N ALA A 370 -27.59 -19.53 -10.15
CA ALA A 370 -26.13 -19.35 -9.92
C ALA A 370 -25.34 -19.88 -11.12
N GLU A 371 -24.31 -19.13 -11.50
CA GLU A 371 -23.46 -19.45 -12.65
C GLU A 371 -22.10 -19.97 -12.20
N PHE A 372 -21.68 -21.14 -12.73
CA PHE A 372 -20.35 -21.72 -12.55
C PHE A 372 -19.71 -21.88 -13.93
N THR A 373 -18.70 -21.05 -14.24
CA THR A 373 -18.20 -20.97 -15.62
C THR A 373 -16.99 -21.86 -15.90
N GLN A 374 -16.06 -22.01 -14.96
CA GLN A 374 -14.83 -22.81 -15.19
C GLN A 374 -14.88 -24.19 -14.54
N SER A 375 -15.46 -24.32 -13.36
CA SER A 375 -15.53 -25.60 -12.64
C SER A 375 -16.86 -25.76 -11.90
N THR A 376 -17.31 -27.00 -11.76
CA THR A 376 -18.47 -27.30 -10.89
C THR A 376 -18.09 -27.05 -9.43
N PRO A 377 -19.01 -26.54 -8.58
CA PRO A 377 -18.72 -26.32 -7.18
C PRO A 377 -18.41 -27.62 -6.45
N ILE A 378 -17.45 -27.56 -5.53
CA ILE A 378 -16.98 -28.70 -4.76
C ILE A 378 -17.73 -28.74 -3.42
N PHE A 379 -18.60 -29.74 -3.20
CA PHE A 379 -19.29 -29.97 -1.94
C PHE A 379 -18.69 -31.10 -1.11
N ALA A 380 -17.87 -31.95 -1.72
CA ALA A 380 -17.16 -33.03 -1.05
C ALA A 380 -15.75 -33.17 -1.62
N MET A 381 -14.76 -33.17 -0.76
CA MET A 381 -13.35 -33.25 -1.14
C MET A 381 -12.64 -34.33 -0.35
N SER A 382 -11.95 -35.26 -1.05
CA SER A 382 -11.10 -36.26 -0.43
C SER A 382 -9.76 -35.68 -0.05
N ILE A 383 -9.39 -35.79 1.22
CA ILE A 383 -8.10 -35.36 1.73
C ILE A 383 -7.28 -36.61 2.11
N SER A 384 -6.13 -36.78 1.48
CA SER A 384 -5.25 -37.91 1.75
C SER A 384 -4.96 -38.04 3.26
N ASN A 385 -5.20 -39.22 3.84
CA ASN A 385 -5.01 -39.58 5.25
C ASN A 385 -5.97 -38.95 6.28
N ILE A 386 -6.91 -38.07 5.91
CA ILE A 386 -7.85 -37.42 6.83
C ILE A 386 -9.26 -37.91 6.59
N GLY A 387 -9.60 -38.26 5.34
CA GLY A 387 -10.94 -38.71 4.95
C GLY A 387 -11.58 -37.79 3.92
N VAL A 388 -12.90 -37.77 3.89
CA VAL A 388 -13.66 -36.93 2.95
C VAL A 388 -14.36 -35.82 3.72
N TRP A 389 -14.00 -34.58 3.42
CA TRP A 389 -14.71 -33.41 3.91
C TRP A 389 -15.97 -33.20 3.07
N ARG A 390 -17.13 -33.28 3.71
CA ARG A 390 -18.44 -33.23 3.06
C ARG A 390 -19.23 -32.02 3.58
N ALA A 391 -19.86 -31.28 2.69
CA ALA A 391 -20.89 -30.35 3.10
C ALA A 391 -22.04 -31.08 3.77
N ARG A 392 -22.64 -30.46 4.78
CA ARG A 392 -23.70 -31.02 5.64
C ARG A 392 -24.94 -30.17 5.59
N PHE A 393 -26.10 -30.82 5.43
CA PHE A 393 -27.41 -30.17 5.34
C PHE A 393 -28.32 -30.66 6.46
N SER A 394 -29.05 -29.74 7.12
CA SER A 394 -29.94 -30.11 8.23
C SER A 394 -31.11 -30.98 7.76
N ALA A 395 -31.31 -32.11 8.40
CA ALA A 395 -32.46 -32.95 8.16
C ALA A 395 -33.78 -32.38 8.74
N GLN A 396 -33.70 -31.32 9.54
CA GLN A 396 -34.88 -30.63 10.08
C GLN A 396 -35.43 -29.54 9.15
N ALA A 397 -34.65 -29.05 8.17
CA ALA A 397 -35.14 -28.12 7.15
C ALA A 397 -36.21 -28.78 6.24
N ASP A 398 -37.01 -27.95 5.55
CA ASP A 398 -37.89 -28.52 4.52
C ASP A 398 -37.07 -28.98 3.30
N PRO A 399 -37.27 -30.18 2.74
CA PRO A 399 -36.56 -30.60 1.52
C PRO A 399 -36.65 -29.59 0.36
N LYS A 400 -37.71 -28.80 0.29
CA LYS A 400 -37.90 -27.75 -0.72
C LYS A 400 -37.04 -26.51 -0.49
N ASP A 401 -36.45 -26.35 0.71
CA ASP A 401 -35.59 -25.24 1.04
C ASP A 401 -34.20 -25.43 0.42
N TYR A 402 -33.86 -26.60 -0.10
CA TYR A 402 -32.59 -26.89 -0.75
C TYR A 402 -32.76 -26.87 -2.26
N MET A 403 -32.36 -25.74 -2.89
CA MET A 403 -32.52 -25.48 -4.31
C MET A 403 -31.14 -25.38 -4.99
N PHE A 404 -30.85 -26.39 -5.84
CA PHE A 404 -29.58 -26.52 -6.55
C PHE A 404 -29.73 -26.46 -8.07
N GLU A 405 -30.92 -26.19 -8.58
CA GLU A 405 -31.19 -26.11 -10.01
C GLU A 405 -30.65 -24.77 -10.56
N ASN A 406 -29.53 -24.84 -11.27
CA ASN A 406 -28.86 -23.68 -11.87
C ASN A 406 -28.93 -23.72 -13.42
N SER A 407 -30.13 -23.86 -13.97
CA SER A 407 -30.38 -24.14 -15.38
C SER A 407 -30.21 -22.93 -16.32
N LEU A 408 -29.14 -22.18 -16.24
CA LEU A 408 -28.80 -21.12 -17.21
C LEU A 408 -27.95 -21.67 -18.36
N LYS A 409 -28.08 -21.06 -19.55
CA LYS A 409 -27.17 -21.34 -20.68
C LYS A 409 -25.75 -20.95 -20.29
N HIS A 410 -24.79 -21.85 -20.54
CA HIS A 410 -23.35 -21.66 -20.29
C HIS A 410 -22.87 -21.85 -18.84
N THR A 411 -23.68 -22.34 -17.93
CA THR A 411 -23.25 -22.75 -16.59
C THR A 411 -23.02 -24.26 -16.50
N LEU A 412 -22.11 -24.66 -15.59
CA LEU A 412 -21.86 -26.04 -15.24
C LEU A 412 -22.90 -26.51 -14.21
N GLU A 413 -23.58 -27.61 -14.49
CA GLU A 413 -24.67 -28.14 -13.64
C GLU A 413 -24.14 -28.73 -12.33
N ILE A 414 -24.83 -28.44 -11.21
CA ILE A 414 -24.64 -29.11 -9.94
C ILE A 414 -25.28 -30.50 -10.00
N ARG A 415 -24.45 -31.53 -9.98
CA ARG A 415 -24.94 -32.91 -9.95
C ARG A 415 -25.52 -33.24 -8.59
N CYS A 416 -26.78 -33.55 -8.51
CA CYS A 416 -27.50 -33.94 -7.32
C CYS A 416 -27.82 -35.43 -7.27
N GLY A 417 -27.99 -35.94 -6.06
CA GLY A 417 -28.46 -37.28 -5.74
C GLY A 417 -29.38 -37.23 -4.54
N THR A 418 -29.78 -38.39 -4.03
CA THR A 418 -30.72 -38.52 -2.90
C THR A 418 -29.95 -38.88 -1.61
N ALA A 419 -30.35 -38.27 -0.51
CA ALA A 419 -29.96 -38.66 0.84
C ALA A 419 -31.17 -38.74 1.75
N GLU A 420 -31.16 -39.68 2.70
CA GLU A 420 -32.29 -39.94 3.61
C GLU A 420 -31.84 -39.85 5.07
N LEU A 421 -32.59 -39.11 5.87
CA LEU A 421 -32.42 -39.04 7.32
C LEU A 421 -33.74 -38.64 7.97
N LEU A 422 -34.03 -39.14 9.17
CA LEU A 422 -35.27 -38.85 9.92
C LEU A 422 -36.56 -39.14 9.11
N ASN A 423 -36.55 -40.21 8.31
CA ASN A 423 -37.66 -40.62 7.40
C ASN A 423 -38.06 -39.55 6.37
N ARG A 424 -37.11 -38.72 5.97
CA ARG A 424 -37.27 -37.69 4.93
C ARG A 424 -36.20 -37.84 3.87
N THR A 425 -36.59 -37.68 2.62
CA THR A 425 -35.70 -37.75 1.46
C THR A 425 -35.41 -36.35 0.95
N PHE A 426 -34.14 -36.07 0.68
CA PHE A 426 -33.63 -34.79 0.18
C PHE A 426 -32.89 -34.99 -1.13
N ILE A 427 -32.96 -34.00 -2.03
CA ILE A 427 -32.14 -33.93 -3.24
C ILE A 427 -30.98 -32.97 -2.92
N LEU A 428 -29.74 -33.47 -2.90
CA LEU A 428 -28.56 -32.76 -2.47
C LEU A 428 -27.40 -32.96 -3.46
N PRO A 429 -26.42 -32.08 -3.50
CA PRO A 429 -25.20 -32.29 -4.30
C PRO A 429 -24.54 -33.62 -3.96
N LEU A 430 -24.03 -34.33 -4.99
CA LEU A 430 -23.43 -35.65 -4.83
C LEU A 430 -22.30 -35.64 -3.77
N GLY A 431 -22.31 -36.69 -2.93
CA GLY A 431 -21.31 -36.90 -1.91
C GLY A 431 -21.49 -36.09 -0.62
N THR A 432 -22.52 -35.22 -0.53
CA THR A 432 -22.89 -34.52 0.71
C THR A 432 -23.67 -35.39 1.66
N VAL A 433 -23.86 -34.94 2.90
CA VAL A 433 -24.62 -35.70 3.90
C VAL A 433 -25.68 -34.82 4.57
N LEU A 434 -26.75 -35.46 5.04
CA LEU A 434 -27.65 -34.87 6.02
C LEU A 434 -27.10 -35.05 7.42
N TYR A 435 -27.39 -34.10 8.30
CA TYR A 435 -27.13 -34.21 9.73
C TYR A 435 -28.41 -33.93 10.53
N ASP A 436 -28.51 -34.56 11.68
CA ASP A 436 -29.55 -34.25 12.66
C ASP A 436 -29.02 -33.21 13.67
N PRO A 437 -29.56 -32.00 13.70
CA PRO A 437 -29.10 -30.96 14.64
C PRO A 437 -29.16 -31.40 16.11
N ASP A 438 -30.13 -32.24 16.49
CA ASP A 438 -30.30 -32.72 17.86
C ASP A 438 -29.29 -33.81 18.25
N SER A 439 -28.43 -34.22 17.33
CA SER A 439 -27.41 -35.27 17.55
C SER A 439 -26.00 -34.69 17.85
N TRP A 440 -25.89 -33.41 18.16
CA TRP A 440 -24.61 -32.79 18.48
C TRP A 440 -23.99 -33.37 19.75
N ASP A 441 -22.75 -33.85 19.68
CA ASP A 441 -21.98 -34.31 20.81
C ASP A 441 -20.95 -33.25 21.24
N GLU A 442 -21.16 -32.65 22.41
CA GLU A 442 -20.28 -31.61 22.97
C GLU A 442 -18.86 -32.09 23.23
N ARG A 443 -18.62 -33.38 23.47
CA ARG A 443 -17.32 -33.95 23.77
C ARG A 443 -16.50 -34.20 22.51
N GLN A 444 -17.19 -34.70 21.46
CA GLN A 444 -16.59 -35.04 20.18
C GLN A 444 -16.55 -33.83 19.24
N LYS A 445 -17.37 -32.79 19.54
CA LYS A 445 -17.56 -31.60 18.69
C LYS A 445 -18.06 -31.97 17.28
N GLU A 446 -18.93 -32.99 17.20
CA GLU A 446 -19.47 -33.47 15.94
C GLU A 446 -20.93 -33.94 16.08
N TYR A 447 -21.63 -34.07 14.94
CA TYR A 447 -22.95 -34.64 14.87
C TYR A 447 -22.84 -36.17 14.78
N THR A 448 -23.49 -36.90 15.69
CA THR A 448 -23.43 -38.36 15.78
C THR A 448 -24.41 -39.05 14.84
N ARG A 449 -25.42 -38.35 14.33
CA ARG A 449 -26.42 -38.89 13.41
C ARG A 449 -26.30 -38.20 12.05
N LEU A 450 -25.70 -38.92 11.10
CA LEU A 450 -25.52 -38.49 9.72
C LEU A 450 -26.21 -39.50 8.77
N SER A 451 -26.58 -39.02 7.57
CA SER A 451 -27.01 -39.92 6.48
C SER A 451 -25.82 -40.60 5.80
N GLU A 452 -26.12 -41.59 4.96
CA GLU A 452 -25.18 -41.96 3.90
C GLU A 452 -25.00 -40.77 2.93
N PRO A 453 -23.87 -40.71 2.22
CA PRO A 453 -23.64 -39.66 1.22
C PRO A 453 -24.69 -39.71 0.11
N ALA A 454 -25.12 -38.54 -0.35
CA ALA A 454 -26.04 -38.40 -1.49
C ALA A 454 -25.48 -39.08 -2.75
N GLN A 455 -26.27 -39.95 -3.36
CA GLN A 455 -25.97 -40.78 -4.53
C GLN A 455 -26.99 -40.62 -5.63
#